data_51e2e846533aa03af99ded09cd1795dc
#
_entry.id   51e2e846533aa03af99ded09cd1795dc
#
_cell.length_a   1.000
_cell.length_b   1.000
_cell.length_c   1.000
_cell.angle_alpha   90.00
_cell.angle_beta   90.00
_cell.angle_gamma   90.00
#
_symmetry.space_group_name_H-M   'P 1'
#
loop_
_entity.id
_entity.type
_entity.pdbx_description
1 polymer ?
#
loop_
_entity_poly.entity_id
_entity_poly.type
_entity_poly.pdbx_seq_one_letter_code
_entity_poly.pdbx_strand_id
1 'polypeptide(L)'
;MPLELTSVVHGKLCHGSRWKIADEDDLASRVAQLALGQSRHVAAILAGIDKKAPATRADTAKEAIKLLTVANGKDPYHRDGWIFQAISWIAAYRSDAGAVVRAPHAIVAHKGFDGMQLKLDEHGDTVTAVVIFEDKATENPRK
;
A
#
# COMPACT_ATOMS: atom_id res chain seq x y z
N MET A 1 -11.94 13.02 -1.14
CA MET A 1 -11.50 11.72 -1.74
C MET A 1 -10.09 11.88 -2.27
N PRO A 2 -9.11 11.06 -1.87
CA PRO A 2 -7.69 11.33 -2.10
C PRO A 2 -7.27 11.22 -3.57
N LEU A 3 -7.89 10.31 -4.33
CA LEU A 3 -7.54 10.05 -5.72
C LEU A 3 -8.75 10.16 -6.64
N GLU A 4 -8.54 10.72 -7.81
CA GLU A 4 -9.46 10.67 -8.94
C GLU A 4 -8.96 9.61 -9.93
N LEU A 5 -9.83 8.65 -10.26
CA LEU A 5 -9.51 7.57 -11.18
C LEU A 5 -10.23 7.76 -12.50
N THR A 6 -9.50 7.54 -13.59
CA THR A 6 -10.04 7.56 -14.96
C THR A 6 -9.73 6.22 -15.62
N SER A 7 -10.75 5.54 -16.14
CA SER A 7 -10.56 4.28 -16.87
C SER A 7 -9.76 4.53 -18.16
N VAL A 8 -8.83 3.62 -18.43
CA VAL A 8 -8.02 3.60 -19.67
C VAL A 8 -8.20 2.25 -20.33
N VAL A 9 -8.57 2.27 -21.60
CA VAL A 9 -8.71 1.07 -22.42
C VAL A 9 -7.87 1.24 -23.67
N HIS A 10 -7.00 0.28 -23.96
CA HIS A 10 -6.21 0.25 -25.18
C HIS A 10 -6.38 -1.09 -25.87
N GLY A 11 -7.11 -1.08 -27.00
CA GLY A 11 -7.48 -2.31 -27.70
C GLY A 11 -8.39 -3.21 -26.86
N LYS A 12 -8.29 -4.53 -27.10
CA LYS A 12 -9.12 -5.54 -26.43
C LYS A 12 -8.45 -6.17 -25.21
N LEU A 13 -7.13 -6.02 -25.08
CA LEU A 13 -6.32 -6.78 -24.14
C LEU A 13 -5.72 -5.92 -23.00
N CYS A 14 -5.75 -4.61 -23.16
CA CYS A 14 -5.17 -3.71 -22.15
C CYS A 14 -6.26 -2.84 -21.53
N HIS A 15 -6.51 -3.07 -20.25
CA HIS A 15 -7.43 -2.30 -19.42
C HIS A 15 -6.70 -1.78 -18.19
N GLY A 16 -7.00 -0.59 -17.76
CA GLY A 16 -6.36 -0.01 -16.58
C GLY A 16 -7.05 1.24 -16.10
N SER A 17 -6.43 1.87 -15.12
CA SER A 17 -6.87 3.17 -14.60
C SER A 17 -5.68 4.11 -14.52
N ARG A 18 -5.91 5.35 -14.92
CA ARG A 18 -5.03 6.46 -14.58
C ARG A 18 -5.58 7.12 -13.33
N TRP A 19 -4.71 7.52 -12.43
CA TRP A 19 -5.11 8.26 -11.26
C TRP A 19 -4.29 9.55 -11.11
N LYS A 20 -4.88 10.51 -10.45
CA LYS A 20 -4.22 11.74 -9.99
C LYS A 20 -4.61 12.01 -8.54
N ILE A 21 -3.76 12.73 -7.83
CA ILE A 21 -4.06 13.19 -6.48
C ILE A 21 -5.10 14.31 -6.59
N ALA A 22 -6.24 14.10 -5.96
CA ALA A 22 -7.34 15.07 -5.91
C ALA A 22 -7.38 15.85 -4.59
N ASP A 23 -6.86 15.24 -3.51
CA ASP A 23 -6.83 15.81 -2.17
C ASP A 23 -5.59 15.28 -1.45
N GLU A 24 -4.57 16.13 -1.30
CA GLU A 24 -3.29 15.75 -0.69
C GLU A 24 -3.43 15.48 0.80
N ASP A 25 -4.25 16.22 1.52
CA ASP A 25 -4.44 16.07 2.96
C ASP A 25 -5.18 14.77 3.28
N ASP A 26 -6.25 14.43 2.53
CA ASP A 26 -6.93 13.15 2.66
C ASP A 26 -5.98 11.99 2.30
N LEU A 27 -5.14 12.13 1.27
CA LEU A 27 -4.15 11.11 0.91
C LEU A 27 -3.12 10.92 2.01
N ALA A 28 -2.52 11.99 2.51
CA ALA A 28 -1.53 11.96 3.60
C ALA A 28 -2.10 11.30 4.87
N SER A 29 -3.34 11.64 5.22
CA SER A 29 -4.04 11.04 6.37
C SER A 29 -4.20 9.53 6.20
N ARG A 30 -4.58 9.04 5.02
CA ARG A 30 -4.74 7.60 4.74
C ARG A 30 -3.42 6.85 4.74
N VAL A 31 -2.38 7.43 4.16
CA VAL A 31 -1.02 6.85 4.18
C VAL A 31 -0.50 6.75 5.61
N ALA A 32 -0.72 7.77 6.44
CA ALA A 32 -0.37 7.73 7.87
C ALA A 32 -1.15 6.65 8.63
N GLN A 33 -2.45 6.49 8.36
CA GLN A 33 -3.26 5.42 8.96
C GLN A 33 -2.77 4.02 8.56
N LEU A 34 -2.35 3.82 7.31
CA LEU A 34 -1.75 2.57 6.84
C LEU A 34 -0.42 2.29 7.58
N ALA A 35 0.44 3.28 7.70
CA ALA A 35 1.71 3.14 8.42
C ALA A 35 1.50 2.75 9.88
N LEU A 36 0.55 3.37 10.57
CA LEU A 36 0.16 3.02 11.94
C LEU A 36 -0.44 1.61 12.04
N GLY A 37 -1.28 1.23 11.10
CA GLY A 37 -1.89 -0.10 11.05
C GLY A 37 -0.87 -1.20 10.87
N GLN A 38 0.12 -1.01 10.02
CA GLN A 38 1.21 -1.96 9.80
C GLN A 38 2.10 -2.11 11.04
N SER A 39 2.47 -1.02 11.69
CA SER A 39 3.27 -1.06 12.91
C SER A 39 2.57 -1.84 14.03
N ARG A 40 1.24 -1.73 14.14
CA ARG A 40 0.44 -2.53 15.10
C ARG A 40 0.43 -4.00 14.75
N HIS A 41 0.33 -4.34 13.48
CA HIS A 41 0.34 -5.73 13.01
C HIS A 41 1.67 -6.41 13.30
N VAL A 42 2.79 -5.74 13.01
CA VAL A 42 4.15 -6.22 13.34
C VAL A 42 4.30 -6.39 14.85
N ALA A 43 3.84 -5.43 15.66
CA ALA A 43 3.87 -5.53 17.11
C ALA A 43 3.11 -6.76 17.63
N ALA A 44 1.94 -7.06 17.08
CA ALA A 44 1.15 -8.23 17.46
C ALA A 44 1.87 -9.55 17.12
N ILE A 45 2.52 -9.64 15.95
CA ILE A 45 3.32 -10.81 15.56
C ILE A 45 4.50 -10.99 16.53
N LEU A 46 5.24 -9.91 16.83
CA LEU A 46 6.41 -9.99 17.73
C LEU A 46 6.02 -10.39 19.14
N ALA A 47 4.88 -9.93 19.64
CA ALA A 47 4.35 -10.35 20.93
C ALA A 47 4.04 -11.87 20.97
N GLY A 48 3.49 -12.42 19.90
CA GLY A 48 3.16 -13.84 19.78
C GLY A 48 4.38 -14.77 19.73
N ILE A 49 5.58 -14.26 19.45
CA ILE A 49 6.83 -15.04 19.43
C ILE A 49 7.81 -14.64 20.55
N ASP A 50 7.28 -14.09 21.63
CA ASP A 50 8.03 -13.72 22.87
C ASP A 50 9.15 -12.69 22.61
N LYS A 51 9.08 -11.94 21.53
CA LYS A 51 10.00 -10.83 21.26
C LYS A 51 9.42 -9.53 21.80
N LYS A 52 10.30 -8.65 22.28
CA LYS A 52 9.93 -7.33 22.78
C LYS A 52 9.27 -6.52 21.68
N ALA A 53 7.94 -6.47 21.71
CA ALA A 53 7.15 -5.67 20.78
C ALA A 53 7.03 -4.22 21.27
N PRO A 54 6.75 -3.25 20.39
CA PRO A 54 6.40 -1.90 20.78
C PRO A 54 5.21 -1.95 21.76
N ALA A 55 5.42 -1.55 23.01
CA ALA A 55 4.45 -1.73 24.08
C ALA A 55 3.40 -0.61 24.16
N THR A 56 3.64 0.54 23.52
CA THR A 56 2.81 1.73 23.67
C THR A 56 2.35 2.31 22.34
N ARG A 57 1.31 3.18 22.39
CA ARG A 57 0.91 3.98 21.21
C ARG A 57 2.04 4.88 20.69
N ALA A 58 2.87 5.39 21.60
CA ALA A 58 4.02 6.23 21.26
C ALA A 58 5.08 5.44 20.49
N ASP A 59 5.36 4.19 20.87
CA ASP A 59 6.31 3.34 20.15
C ASP A 59 5.78 2.97 18.75
N THR A 60 4.48 2.67 18.62
CA THR A 60 3.83 2.44 17.33
C THR A 60 3.91 3.67 16.43
N ALA A 61 3.72 4.87 16.96
CA ALA A 61 3.84 6.11 16.23
C ALA A 61 5.28 6.37 15.77
N LYS A 62 6.29 6.09 16.62
CA LYS A 62 7.71 6.21 16.24
C LYS A 62 8.08 5.30 15.07
N GLU A 63 7.61 4.05 15.06
CA GLU A 63 7.87 3.15 13.94
C GLU A 63 7.17 3.60 12.65
N ALA A 64 5.94 4.11 12.74
CA ALA A 64 5.25 4.70 11.58
C ALA A 64 5.98 5.95 11.06
N ILE A 65 6.50 6.80 11.95
CA ILE A 65 7.30 7.97 11.55
C ILE A 65 8.58 7.52 10.82
N LYS A 66 9.28 6.48 11.30
CA LYS A 66 10.48 5.95 10.62
C LYS A 66 10.17 5.48 9.20
N LEU A 67 9.00 4.87 8.99
CA LEU A 67 8.57 4.41 7.68
C LEU A 67 8.31 5.58 6.71
N LEU A 68 7.82 6.70 7.23
CA LEU A 68 7.42 7.89 6.45
C LEU A 68 8.51 8.96 6.36
N THR A 69 9.64 8.81 7.06
CA THR A 69 10.71 9.81 7.09
C THR A 69 12.03 9.25 6.57
N VAL A 70 12.91 10.15 6.19
CA VAL A 70 14.28 9.81 5.75
C VAL A 70 15.25 10.44 6.72
N ALA A 71 16.20 9.65 7.22
CA ALA A 71 17.29 10.19 8.02
C ALA A 71 18.20 11.10 7.17
N ASN A 72 18.74 12.15 7.77
CA ASN A 72 19.61 13.10 7.08
C ASN A 72 20.76 12.38 6.35
N GLY A 73 20.94 12.71 5.07
CA GLY A 73 21.97 12.13 4.21
C GLY A 73 21.71 10.70 3.70
N LYS A 74 20.49 10.17 3.93
CA LYS A 74 20.08 8.88 3.37
C LYS A 74 19.23 9.07 2.12
N ASP A 75 19.29 8.08 1.23
CA ASP A 75 18.48 8.04 0.02
C ASP A 75 16.98 7.82 0.39
N PRO A 76 16.06 8.62 -0.15
CA PRO A 76 14.62 8.51 0.12
C PRO A 76 13.95 7.30 -0.52
N TYR A 77 14.64 6.54 -1.35
CA TYR A 77 14.06 5.55 -2.25
C TYR A 77 13.19 4.50 -1.51
N HIS A 78 13.55 4.08 -0.31
CA HIS A 78 12.76 3.12 0.47
C HIS A 78 11.42 3.72 0.95
N ARG A 79 11.46 4.97 1.45
CA ARG A 79 10.26 5.71 1.84
C ARG A 79 9.35 5.91 0.64
N ASP A 80 9.92 6.38 -0.47
CA ASP A 80 9.16 6.72 -1.67
C ASP A 80 8.53 5.46 -2.30
N GLY A 81 9.26 4.36 -2.32
CA GLY A 81 8.75 3.07 -2.74
C GLY A 81 7.57 2.60 -1.88
N TRP A 82 7.70 2.70 -0.55
CA TRP A 82 6.61 2.32 0.35
C TRP A 82 5.38 3.23 0.21
N ILE A 83 5.57 4.55 0.11
CA ILE A 83 4.48 5.52 -0.11
C ILE A 83 3.78 5.21 -1.42
N PHE A 84 4.54 4.89 -2.49
CA PHE A 84 3.97 4.53 -3.78
C PHE A 84 3.13 3.25 -3.69
N GLN A 85 3.60 2.21 -3.00
CA GLN A 85 2.80 0.99 -2.74
C GLN A 85 1.52 1.30 -1.96
N ALA A 86 1.59 2.19 -0.96
CA ALA A 86 0.40 2.62 -0.22
C ALA A 86 -0.62 3.33 -1.12
N ILE A 87 -0.16 4.21 -2.01
CA ILE A 87 -1.02 4.89 -2.99
C ILE A 87 -1.62 3.90 -3.99
N SER A 88 -0.83 2.98 -4.53
CA SER A 88 -1.29 1.92 -5.44
C SER A 88 -2.34 1.05 -4.77
N TRP A 89 -2.16 0.71 -3.50
CA TRP A 89 -3.14 -0.04 -2.73
C TRP A 89 -4.46 0.72 -2.57
N ILE A 90 -4.41 2.02 -2.25
CA ILE A 90 -5.61 2.87 -2.17
C ILE A 90 -6.32 2.93 -3.52
N ALA A 91 -5.58 3.06 -4.62
CA ALA A 91 -6.13 3.09 -5.97
C ALA A 91 -6.78 1.75 -6.35
N ALA A 92 -6.14 0.62 -6.05
CA ALA A 92 -6.66 -0.72 -6.30
C ALA A 92 -7.95 -0.98 -5.50
N TYR A 93 -7.97 -0.64 -4.22
CA TYR A 93 -9.15 -0.77 -3.36
C TYR A 93 -10.35 0.03 -3.90
N ARG A 94 -10.09 1.19 -4.48
CA ARG A 94 -11.13 2.05 -5.05
C ARG A 94 -11.61 1.63 -6.43
N SER A 95 -10.74 0.98 -7.22
CA SER A 95 -11.11 0.54 -8.56
C SER A 95 -12.10 -0.63 -8.55
N ASP A 96 -12.12 -1.40 -7.46
CA ASP A 96 -13.02 -2.55 -7.29
C ASP A 96 -13.38 -2.69 -5.79
N ALA A 97 -14.46 -2.03 -5.38
CA ALA A 97 -14.88 -1.96 -3.98
C ALA A 97 -15.35 -3.32 -3.40
N GLY A 98 -15.64 -4.30 -4.25
CA GLY A 98 -16.03 -5.66 -3.83
C GLY A 98 -14.84 -6.61 -3.68
N ALA A 99 -13.65 -6.21 -4.08
CA ALA A 99 -12.49 -7.08 -4.02
C ALA A 99 -11.73 -6.96 -2.69
N VAL A 100 -11.16 -8.08 -2.25
CA VAL A 100 -10.25 -8.10 -1.10
C VAL A 100 -8.84 -7.75 -1.57
N VAL A 101 -8.33 -6.62 -1.13
CA VAL A 101 -6.98 -6.14 -1.48
C VAL A 101 -6.05 -6.33 -0.29
N ARG A 102 -4.95 -7.06 -0.50
CA ARG A 102 -3.92 -7.23 0.52
C ARG A 102 -3.22 -5.90 0.78
N ALA A 103 -3.11 -5.51 2.05
CA ALA A 103 -2.39 -4.30 2.46
C ALA A 103 -0.90 -4.33 2.04
N PRO A 104 -0.26 -3.18 1.81
CA PRO A 104 1.16 -3.08 1.49
C PRO A 104 2.04 -3.81 2.52
N HIS A 105 3.21 -4.29 2.09
CA HIS A 105 4.13 -4.98 2.99
C HIS A 105 4.70 -4.05 4.06
N ALA A 106 4.74 -4.53 5.31
CA ALA A 106 5.37 -3.80 6.41
C ALA A 106 6.91 -3.86 6.37
N ILE A 107 7.46 -4.83 5.65
CA ILE A 107 8.91 -5.08 5.57
C ILE A 107 9.42 -4.51 4.26
N VAL A 108 10.30 -3.53 4.36
CA VAL A 108 10.99 -2.93 3.22
C VAL A 108 11.84 -3.99 2.51
N ALA A 109 11.81 -3.99 1.17
CA ALA A 109 12.54 -4.92 0.32
C ALA A 109 12.17 -6.41 0.50
N HIS A 110 10.94 -6.70 0.95
CA HIS A 110 10.44 -8.08 0.95
C HIS A 110 10.36 -8.62 -0.49
N LYS A 111 10.92 -9.80 -0.72
CA LYS A 111 10.78 -10.48 -2.01
C LYS A 111 9.36 -11.01 -2.15
N GLY A 112 8.68 -10.65 -3.23
CA GLY A 112 7.30 -11.06 -3.51
C GLY A 112 6.59 -10.06 -4.41
N PHE A 113 5.29 -10.21 -4.54
CA PHE A 113 4.46 -9.26 -5.28
C PHE A 113 4.22 -8.01 -4.42
N ASP A 114 4.23 -6.83 -5.04
CA ASP A 114 4.00 -5.57 -4.35
C ASP A 114 2.57 -5.45 -3.84
N GLY A 115 1.62 -6.03 -4.57
CA GLY A 115 0.23 -6.10 -4.14
C GLY A 115 -0.52 -7.28 -4.76
N MET A 116 -1.62 -7.63 -4.11
CA MET A 116 -2.53 -8.69 -4.56
C MET A 116 -3.97 -8.30 -4.25
N GLN A 117 -4.84 -8.53 -5.22
CA GLN A 117 -6.28 -8.36 -5.10
C GLN A 117 -6.98 -9.69 -5.40
N LEU A 118 -7.91 -10.08 -4.55
CA LEU A 118 -8.75 -11.26 -4.74
C LEU A 118 -10.15 -10.80 -5.12
N LYS A 119 -10.67 -11.34 -6.19
CA LYS A 119 -12.09 -11.21 -6.55
C LYS A 119 -12.83 -12.44 -6.06
N LEU A 120 -13.91 -12.20 -5.34
CA LEU A 120 -14.76 -13.25 -4.81
C LEU A 120 -16.02 -13.37 -5.67
N ASP A 121 -16.72 -14.49 -5.54
CA ASP A 121 -18.05 -14.67 -6.10
C ASP A 121 -19.10 -13.83 -5.37
N GLU A 122 -20.34 -13.90 -5.80
CA GLU A 122 -21.46 -13.14 -5.23
C GLU A 122 -21.74 -13.51 -3.76
N HIS A 123 -21.32 -14.69 -3.31
CA HIS A 123 -21.50 -15.17 -1.93
C HIS A 123 -20.28 -14.86 -1.04
N GLY A 124 -19.14 -14.45 -1.62
CA GLY A 124 -17.92 -14.15 -0.89
C GLY A 124 -17.10 -15.37 -0.45
N ASP A 125 -17.46 -16.56 -0.95
CA ASP A 125 -16.88 -17.84 -0.48
C ASP A 125 -15.82 -18.38 -1.42
N THR A 126 -15.84 -17.99 -2.70
CA THR A 126 -14.95 -18.57 -3.72
C THR A 126 -14.15 -17.48 -4.42
N VAL A 127 -12.83 -17.68 -4.54
CA VAL A 127 -11.97 -16.81 -5.32
C VAL A 127 -12.20 -17.06 -6.81
N THR A 128 -12.72 -16.06 -7.52
CA THR A 128 -13.00 -16.12 -8.97
C THR A 128 -11.85 -15.57 -9.82
N ALA A 129 -11.05 -14.65 -9.27
CA ALA A 129 -9.87 -14.11 -9.93
C ALA A 129 -8.84 -13.61 -8.92
N VAL A 130 -7.57 -13.63 -9.32
CA VAL A 130 -6.45 -13.04 -8.60
C VAL A 130 -5.77 -12.03 -9.51
N VAL A 131 -5.61 -10.80 -9.03
CA VAL A 131 -4.84 -9.76 -9.70
C VAL A 131 -3.57 -9.50 -8.90
N ILE A 132 -2.44 -9.55 -9.57
CA ILE A 132 -1.12 -9.30 -8.97
C ILE A 132 -0.61 -7.96 -9.48
N PHE A 133 -0.10 -7.13 -8.57
CA PHE A 133 0.47 -5.84 -8.89
C PHE A 133 1.99 -5.87 -8.74
N GLU A 134 2.65 -5.19 -9.64
CA GLU A 134 4.07 -4.83 -9.57
C GLU A 134 4.16 -3.32 -9.62
N ASP A 135 4.63 -2.71 -8.54
CA ASP A 135 4.69 -1.26 -8.41
C ASP A 135 6.08 -0.73 -8.75
N LYS A 136 6.15 0.32 -9.54
CA LYS A 136 7.42 0.99 -9.88
C LYS A 136 7.29 2.49 -9.71
N ALA A 137 7.98 3.02 -8.71
CA ALA A 137 8.22 4.45 -8.58
C ALA A 137 9.55 4.78 -9.25
N THR A 138 9.58 5.78 -10.13
CA THR A 138 10.79 6.26 -10.79
C THR A 138 10.73 7.75 -11.04
N GLU A 139 11.82 8.44 -10.80
CA GLU A 139 12.01 9.84 -11.19
C GLU A 139 12.28 10.00 -12.71
N ASN A 140 12.69 8.91 -13.37
CA ASN A 140 13.01 8.92 -14.78
C ASN A 140 11.86 8.31 -15.58
N PRO A 141 10.92 9.12 -16.12
CA PRO A 141 9.90 8.61 -17.01
C PRO A 141 10.58 7.95 -18.23
N ARG A 142 10.15 6.73 -18.57
CA ARG A 142 10.63 6.10 -19.79
C ARG A 142 10.30 6.99 -20.98
N LYS A 143 11.33 7.36 -21.72
CA LYS A 143 11.19 8.04 -22.99
C LYS A 143 10.51 7.12 -24.01
#